data_547087381a15a23f7afe7aa71c60192b
#
_entry.id   547087381a15a23f7afe7aa71c60192b
#
_cell.length_a   1.000
_cell.length_b   1.000
_cell.length_c   1.000
_cell.angle_alpha   90.00
_cell.angle_beta   90.00
_cell.angle_gamma   90.00
#
_symmetry.space_group_name_H-M   'P 1'
#
loop_
_entity.id
_entity.type
_entity.pdbx_description
1 polymer ?
#
loop_
_entity_poly.entity_id
_entity_poly.type
_entity_poly.pdbx_seq_one_letter_code
_entity_poly.pdbx_strand_id
1 'polypeptide(L)'
;TAAGDGLHSSDKRKTVQEQSVKAGEVYLCKKIMEHVTGRTFYPDILYRHPFEEAEIVTGAMLYHTENKTELIPKYETAIKNSVADGFLYDMEASSIYQAGAYFFGPHQMSFLKVVTDEGNVQELSAEMLKQSIAGAVPGIRSYLDELRKIDGIKKLQNKKAMGEVSELAQKLNEDMHCSAVMQTAVMQHLKYAVLAGIDYQGIIEEMYQAGELPCKDKREGKRCFEEFGRKLL
;
A
#
# COMPACT_ATOMS: atom_id res chain seq x y z
N THR A 1 -11.66 -2.11 -63.46
CA THR A 1 -10.99 -3.31 -62.91
C THR A 1 -9.98 -2.84 -61.88
N ALA A 2 -10.31 -2.87 -60.64
CA ALA A 2 -9.47 -3.19 -59.49
C ALA A 2 -10.26 -2.96 -58.22
N ALA A 3 -10.52 -4.04 -57.53
CA ALA A 3 -11.20 -4.08 -56.27
C ALA A 3 -10.30 -3.49 -55.18
N GLY A 4 -10.87 -2.65 -54.32
CA GLY A 4 -10.27 -2.17 -53.11
C GLY A 4 -10.78 -2.99 -51.93
N ASP A 5 -9.91 -3.81 -51.34
CA ASP A 5 -10.19 -4.57 -50.11
C ASP A 5 -10.32 -3.61 -48.91
N GLY A 6 -11.53 -3.53 -48.38
CA GLY A 6 -11.82 -2.86 -47.13
C GLY A 6 -11.39 -3.71 -45.91
N LEU A 7 -10.38 -3.25 -45.20
CA LEU A 7 -10.02 -3.75 -43.89
C LEU A 7 -11.12 -3.42 -42.87
N HIS A 8 -11.97 -4.40 -42.60
CA HIS A 8 -12.85 -4.37 -41.44
C HIS A 8 -12.02 -4.62 -40.18
N SER A 9 -11.63 -3.53 -39.53
CA SER A 9 -11.20 -3.57 -38.12
C SER A 9 -12.44 -3.83 -37.26
N SER A 10 -12.61 -5.08 -36.86
CA SER A 10 -13.59 -5.43 -35.85
C SER A 10 -13.08 -5.00 -34.48
N ASP A 11 -13.45 -3.78 -34.11
CA ASP A 11 -13.31 -3.27 -32.76
C ASP A 11 -14.23 -4.11 -31.84
N LYS A 12 -13.67 -5.17 -31.25
CA LYS A 12 -14.32 -5.94 -30.19
C LYS A 12 -14.32 -5.06 -28.94
N ARG A 13 -15.28 -4.16 -28.83
CA ARG A 13 -15.69 -3.61 -27.56
C ARG A 13 -16.04 -4.79 -26.65
N LYS A 14 -15.15 -5.09 -25.70
CA LYS A 14 -15.48 -6.00 -24.59
C LYS A 14 -16.71 -5.38 -23.92
N THR A 15 -17.83 -6.04 -24.04
CA THR A 15 -19.02 -5.76 -23.26
C THR A 15 -18.58 -5.90 -21.80
N VAL A 16 -18.57 -4.81 -21.06
CA VAL A 16 -18.36 -4.81 -19.61
C VAL A 16 -19.54 -5.61 -19.07
N GLN A 17 -19.28 -6.83 -18.61
CA GLN A 17 -20.28 -7.60 -17.88
C GLN A 17 -20.52 -6.82 -16.59
N GLU A 18 -21.77 -6.47 -16.34
CA GLU A 18 -22.21 -5.98 -15.04
C GLU A 18 -21.80 -7.03 -13.99
N GLN A 19 -20.76 -6.72 -13.22
CA GLN A 19 -20.37 -7.54 -12.08
C GLN A 19 -21.42 -7.35 -11.00
N SER A 20 -22.38 -8.25 -10.93
CA SER A 20 -23.33 -8.25 -9.82
C SER A 20 -22.61 -8.69 -8.56
N VAL A 21 -22.53 -7.80 -7.58
CA VAL A 21 -22.04 -8.11 -6.22
C VAL A 21 -22.92 -9.23 -5.63
N LYS A 22 -22.28 -10.28 -5.09
CA LYS A 22 -22.98 -11.47 -4.59
C LYS A 22 -22.78 -11.64 -3.10
N ALA A 23 -23.86 -11.96 -2.39
CA ALA A 23 -23.80 -12.30 -0.97
C ALA A 23 -22.91 -13.52 -0.73
N GLY A 24 -22.09 -13.48 0.33
CA GLY A 24 -21.12 -14.51 0.70
C GLY A 24 -19.75 -14.37 0.02
N GLU A 25 -19.60 -13.52 -0.99
CA GLU A 25 -18.31 -13.29 -1.65
C GLU A 25 -17.47 -12.23 -0.92
N VAL A 26 -16.13 -12.34 -1.10
CA VAL A 26 -15.12 -11.42 -0.53
C VAL A 26 -14.62 -10.51 -1.62
N TYR A 27 -14.62 -9.23 -1.35
CA TYR A 27 -14.07 -8.20 -2.23
C TYR A 27 -12.90 -7.47 -1.58
N LEU A 28 -11.90 -7.15 -2.38
CA LEU A 28 -10.81 -6.24 -2.00
C LEU A 28 -11.17 -4.82 -2.48
N CYS A 29 -11.19 -3.86 -1.55
CA CYS A 29 -11.60 -2.50 -1.87
C CYS A 29 -10.45 -1.72 -2.50
N LYS A 30 -10.62 -1.29 -3.74
CA LYS A 30 -9.69 -0.43 -4.49
C LYS A 30 -9.95 1.06 -4.31
N LYS A 31 -11.14 1.42 -3.88
CA LYS A 31 -11.57 2.81 -3.68
C LYS A 31 -12.61 2.86 -2.56
N ILE A 32 -12.45 3.81 -1.67
CA ILE A 32 -13.36 4.06 -0.55
C ILE A 32 -13.84 5.49 -0.68
N MET A 33 -15.15 5.71 -0.72
CA MET A 33 -15.75 7.04 -0.80
C MET A 33 -16.62 7.30 0.41
N GLU A 34 -16.39 8.40 1.11
CA GLU A 34 -17.23 8.87 2.19
C GLU A 34 -18.45 9.60 1.60
N HIS A 35 -19.64 9.08 1.84
CA HIS A 35 -20.88 9.60 1.26
C HIS A 35 -21.17 11.06 1.63
N VAL A 36 -20.96 11.44 2.90
CA VAL A 36 -21.32 12.76 3.41
C VAL A 36 -20.46 13.88 2.83
N THR A 37 -19.15 13.64 2.72
CA THR A 37 -18.18 14.67 2.31
C THR A 37 -17.73 14.53 0.86
N GLY A 38 -17.94 13.36 0.25
CA GLY A 38 -17.42 13.01 -1.07
C GLY A 38 -15.92 12.74 -1.10
N ARG A 39 -15.24 12.72 0.06
CA ARG A 39 -13.82 12.37 0.14
C ARG A 39 -13.61 10.95 -0.36
N THR A 40 -12.55 10.79 -1.12
CA THR A 40 -12.21 9.50 -1.72
C THR A 40 -10.81 9.10 -1.35
N PHE A 41 -10.64 7.82 -1.00
CA PHE A 41 -9.40 7.23 -0.55
C PHE A 41 -9.08 6.02 -1.42
N TYR A 42 -7.79 5.80 -1.67
CA TYR A 42 -7.29 4.73 -2.54
C TYR A 42 -6.26 3.91 -1.77
N PRO A 43 -6.65 2.75 -1.20
CA PRO A 43 -5.68 1.78 -0.71
C PRO A 43 -4.84 1.25 -1.89
N ASP A 44 -3.53 1.10 -1.70
CA ASP A 44 -2.68 0.57 -2.76
C ASP A 44 -2.77 -0.97 -2.80
N ILE A 45 -3.12 -1.52 -3.95
CA ILE A 45 -3.14 -2.96 -4.19
C ILE A 45 -1.85 -3.36 -4.89
N LEU A 46 -0.81 -3.70 -4.11
CA LEU A 46 0.52 -4.00 -4.64
C LEU A 46 0.77 -5.49 -4.91
N TYR A 47 -0.04 -6.37 -4.36
CA TYR A 47 0.18 -7.81 -4.41
C TYR A 47 -0.97 -8.52 -5.11
N ARG A 48 -0.65 -9.64 -5.76
CA ARG A 48 -1.68 -10.51 -6.34
C ARG A 48 -2.57 -11.06 -5.24
N HIS A 49 -3.86 -11.09 -5.51
CA HIS A 49 -4.89 -11.57 -4.60
C HIS A 49 -5.97 -12.36 -5.37
N PRO A 50 -6.70 -13.25 -4.70
CA PRO A 50 -7.72 -14.07 -5.34
C PRO A 50 -9.10 -13.41 -5.39
N PHE A 51 -9.25 -12.18 -4.85
CA PHE A 51 -10.53 -11.53 -4.68
C PHE A 51 -10.89 -10.66 -5.88
N GLU A 52 -12.18 -10.50 -6.14
CA GLU A 52 -12.66 -9.44 -7.01
C GLU A 52 -12.43 -8.08 -6.35
N GLU A 53 -12.14 -7.07 -7.17
CA GLU A 53 -11.96 -5.69 -6.70
C GLU A 53 -13.26 -4.92 -6.77
N ALA A 54 -13.57 -4.15 -5.72
CA ALA A 54 -14.77 -3.34 -5.67
C ALA A 54 -14.50 -1.92 -5.14
N GLU A 55 -15.40 -1.01 -5.51
CA GLU A 55 -15.51 0.30 -4.87
C GLU A 55 -16.48 0.22 -3.70
N ILE A 56 -16.20 0.96 -2.63
CA ILE A 56 -17.04 1.00 -1.44
C ILE A 56 -17.48 2.42 -1.14
N VAL A 57 -18.73 2.56 -0.77
CA VAL A 57 -19.31 3.80 -0.26
C VAL A 57 -19.55 3.65 1.23
N THR A 58 -18.92 4.50 2.04
CA THR A 58 -19.14 4.53 3.48
C THR A 58 -20.18 5.60 3.82
N GLY A 59 -21.29 5.18 4.38
CA GLY A 59 -22.37 6.07 4.83
C GLY A 59 -22.53 6.11 6.34
N ALA A 60 -23.37 7.04 6.80
CA ALA A 60 -23.69 7.19 8.22
C ALA A 60 -25.01 6.52 8.64
N MET A 61 -25.75 5.96 7.68
CA MET A 61 -27.04 5.30 7.91
C MET A 61 -27.08 3.94 7.23
N LEU A 62 -27.96 3.06 7.69
CA LEU A 62 -28.19 1.77 7.04
C LEU A 62 -28.66 1.99 5.60
N TYR A 63 -28.06 1.21 4.70
CA TYR A 63 -28.48 1.20 3.30
C TYR A 63 -29.72 0.32 3.15
N HIS A 64 -30.76 0.92 2.54
CA HIS A 64 -31.95 0.18 2.09
C HIS A 64 -32.11 0.40 0.60
N THR A 65 -32.50 -0.64 -0.13
CA THR A 65 -32.75 -0.56 -1.57
C THR A 65 -33.77 0.52 -1.94
N GLU A 66 -34.72 0.83 -1.04
CA GLU A 66 -35.70 1.90 -1.18
C GLU A 66 -35.06 3.30 -1.12
N ASN A 67 -33.95 3.48 -0.39
CA ASN A 67 -33.25 4.74 -0.23
C ASN A 67 -32.15 4.99 -1.28
N LYS A 68 -32.04 4.11 -2.26
CA LYS A 68 -31.01 4.18 -3.31
C LYS A 68 -30.98 5.54 -4.01
N THR A 69 -32.15 6.15 -4.17
CA THR A 69 -32.32 7.46 -4.82
C THR A 69 -31.88 8.64 -3.96
N GLU A 70 -31.95 8.52 -2.64
CA GLU A 70 -31.52 9.59 -1.70
C GLU A 70 -30.02 9.65 -1.48
N LEU A 71 -29.33 8.52 -1.63
CA LEU A 71 -27.88 8.45 -1.51
C LEU A 71 -27.15 9.03 -2.73
N ILE A 72 -27.84 9.11 -3.87
CA ILE A 72 -27.26 9.49 -5.17
C ILE A 72 -27.20 11.01 -5.44
N PRO A 73 -28.11 11.88 -4.95
CA PRO A 73 -28.30 13.22 -5.54
C PRO A 73 -27.14 14.18 -5.43
N LYS A 74 -26.25 14.05 -4.46
CA LYS A 74 -25.21 15.05 -4.18
C LYS A 74 -23.90 14.84 -4.93
N TYR A 75 -23.65 13.59 -5.38
CA TYR A 75 -22.42 13.20 -6.06
C TYR A 75 -22.69 12.34 -7.30
N GLU A 76 -23.79 12.64 -7.97
CA GLU A 76 -24.37 11.87 -9.07
C GLU A 76 -23.37 11.47 -10.17
N THR A 77 -22.41 12.34 -10.47
CA THR A 77 -21.45 12.08 -11.55
C THR A 77 -20.36 11.08 -11.14
N ALA A 78 -19.88 11.16 -9.89
CA ALA A 78 -18.86 10.23 -9.38
C ALA A 78 -19.45 8.85 -9.06
N ILE A 79 -20.68 8.82 -8.54
CA ILE A 79 -21.39 7.60 -8.20
C ILE A 79 -22.02 6.96 -9.46
N LYS A 80 -22.53 7.73 -10.44
CA LYS A 80 -23.07 7.16 -11.68
C LYS A 80 -22.06 6.31 -12.43
N ASN A 81 -20.80 6.68 -12.42
CA ASN A 81 -19.74 5.88 -13.04
C ASN A 81 -19.40 4.63 -12.21
N SER A 82 -19.60 4.65 -10.88
CA SER A 82 -19.38 3.51 -9.99
C SER A 82 -20.61 2.62 -9.82
N VAL A 83 -21.81 3.19 -9.93
CA VAL A 83 -23.10 2.47 -9.78
C VAL A 83 -23.40 1.59 -11.00
N ALA A 84 -22.85 1.92 -12.19
CA ALA A 84 -23.00 1.07 -13.37
C ALA A 84 -22.35 -0.31 -13.18
N ASP A 85 -21.29 -0.40 -12.36
CA ASP A 85 -20.53 -1.63 -12.14
C ASP A 85 -20.85 -2.33 -10.79
N GLY A 86 -21.79 -1.80 -10.01
CA GLY A 86 -22.05 -2.24 -8.63
C GLY A 86 -21.07 -1.66 -7.63
N PHE A 87 -21.50 -1.30 -6.45
CA PHE A 87 -20.67 -0.83 -5.35
C PHE A 87 -21.03 -1.54 -4.05
N LEU A 88 -20.06 -1.64 -3.16
CA LEU A 88 -20.27 -2.09 -1.79
C LEU A 88 -20.68 -0.90 -0.92
N TYR A 89 -21.48 -1.16 0.10
CA TYR A 89 -21.83 -0.15 1.09
C TYR A 89 -21.46 -0.63 2.49
N ASP A 90 -20.88 0.29 3.28
CA ASP A 90 -20.58 0.07 4.70
C ASP A 90 -20.72 1.35 5.51
N MET A 91 -20.39 1.25 6.81
CA MET A 91 -20.45 2.39 7.73
C MET A 91 -19.09 2.73 8.35
N GLU A 92 -18.00 2.01 8.01
CA GLU A 92 -16.74 2.10 8.75
C GLU A 92 -15.50 2.36 7.89
N ALA A 93 -15.44 1.93 6.63
CA ALA A 93 -14.19 1.87 5.87
C ALA A 93 -13.51 3.23 5.71
N SER A 94 -14.24 4.30 5.47
CA SER A 94 -13.63 5.63 5.34
C SER A 94 -13.03 6.12 6.65
N SER A 95 -13.70 5.89 7.77
CA SER A 95 -13.22 6.26 9.10
C SER A 95 -11.98 5.46 9.49
N ILE A 96 -11.97 4.15 9.19
CA ILE A 96 -10.82 3.27 9.42
C ILE A 96 -9.63 3.72 8.56
N TYR A 97 -9.87 4.06 7.27
CA TYR A 97 -8.80 4.57 6.41
C TYR A 97 -8.21 5.89 6.95
N GLN A 98 -9.06 6.85 7.31
CA GLN A 98 -8.63 8.14 7.84
C GLN A 98 -7.83 7.99 9.12
N ALA A 99 -8.29 7.17 10.06
CA ALA A 99 -7.57 6.90 11.30
C ALA A 99 -6.25 6.15 11.04
N GLY A 100 -6.28 5.15 10.16
CA GLY A 100 -5.10 4.38 9.78
C GLY A 100 -4.02 5.19 9.09
N ALA A 101 -4.39 6.20 8.29
CA ALA A 101 -3.46 7.05 7.55
C ALA A 101 -2.53 7.89 8.45
N TYR A 102 -2.83 8.04 9.74
CA TYR A 102 -1.90 8.64 10.70
C TYR A 102 -0.72 7.72 11.06
N PHE A 103 -0.83 6.41 10.82
CA PHE A 103 0.14 5.41 11.25
C PHE A 103 0.70 4.59 10.10
N PHE A 104 -0.06 4.48 9.00
CA PHE A 104 0.24 3.57 7.89
C PHE A 104 0.15 4.30 6.55
N GLY A 105 1.03 3.93 5.62
CA GLY A 105 0.89 4.34 4.23
C GLY A 105 -0.23 3.57 3.51
N PRO A 106 -0.74 4.06 2.37
CA PRO A 106 -1.79 3.40 1.60
C PRO A 106 -1.48 1.95 1.25
N HIS A 107 -0.21 1.63 1.02
CA HIS A 107 0.30 0.29 0.70
C HIS A 107 0.34 -0.68 1.90
N GLN A 108 0.10 -0.19 3.11
CA GLN A 108 0.08 -0.99 4.35
C GLN A 108 -1.34 -1.26 4.83
N MET A 109 -2.34 -0.75 4.13
CA MET A 109 -3.75 -0.91 4.47
C MET A 109 -4.48 -1.68 3.37
N SER A 110 -5.13 -2.78 3.75
CA SER A 110 -5.98 -3.57 2.87
C SER A 110 -7.38 -3.67 3.46
N PHE A 111 -8.39 -3.43 2.64
CA PHE A 111 -9.80 -3.45 3.07
C PHE A 111 -10.49 -4.61 2.37
N LEU A 112 -10.78 -5.64 3.12
CA LEU A 112 -11.56 -6.79 2.66
C LEU A 112 -12.98 -6.69 3.18
N LYS A 113 -13.96 -6.88 2.30
CA LYS A 113 -15.38 -6.88 2.65
C LYS A 113 -16.02 -8.19 2.25
N VAL A 114 -16.73 -8.79 3.19
CA VAL A 114 -17.62 -9.93 2.94
C VAL A 114 -19.02 -9.36 2.77
N VAL A 115 -19.64 -9.62 1.63
CA VAL A 115 -21.00 -9.18 1.36
C VAL A 115 -21.95 -10.07 2.15
N THR A 116 -22.74 -9.47 3.02
CA THR A 116 -23.68 -10.20 3.90
C THR A 116 -25.12 -10.14 3.40
N ASP A 117 -25.43 -9.09 2.66
CA ASP A 117 -26.80 -8.85 2.15
C ASP A 117 -26.77 -7.95 0.90
N GLU A 118 -27.88 -7.85 0.23
CA GLU A 118 -28.09 -7.02 -0.94
C GLU A 118 -28.90 -5.74 -0.62
N GLY A 119 -28.83 -5.26 0.62
CA GLY A 119 -29.57 -4.09 1.12
C GLY A 119 -30.94 -4.44 1.72
N ASN A 120 -31.19 -5.70 2.04
CA ASN A 120 -32.41 -6.17 2.72
C ASN A 120 -32.10 -6.64 4.14
N VAL A 121 -31.83 -5.69 5.01
CA VAL A 121 -31.34 -5.93 6.40
C VAL A 121 -32.34 -6.69 7.26
N GLN A 122 -33.64 -6.69 6.91
CA GLN A 122 -34.69 -7.35 7.69
C GLN A 122 -34.59 -8.89 7.68
N GLU A 123 -33.88 -9.45 6.71
CA GLU A 123 -33.72 -10.91 6.55
C GLU A 123 -32.44 -11.46 7.15
N LEU A 124 -31.56 -10.59 7.68
CA LEU A 124 -30.26 -11.01 8.23
C LEU A 124 -30.42 -11.65 9.60
N SER A 125 -30.11 -12.95 9.67
CA SER A 125 -29.95 -13.65 10.94
C SER A 125 -28.47 -13.77 11.35
N ALA A 126 -28.22 -13.89 12.66
CA ALA A 126 -26.86 -14.11 13.17
C ALA A 126 -26.23 -15.38 12.57
N GLU A 127 -27.00 -16.40 12.27
CA GLU A 127 -26.50 -17.64 11.68
C GLU A 127 -26.11 -17.46 10.22
N MET A 128 -26.87 -16.68 9.42
CA MET A 128 -26.50 -16.31 8.04
C MET A 128 -25.20 -15.51 8.00
N LEU A 129 -25.04 -14.52 8.88
CA LEU A 129 -23.80 -13.75 9.01
C LEU A 129 -22.62 -14.65 9.32
N LYS A 130 -22.78 -15.54 10.28
CA LYS A 130 -21.75 -16.50 10.68
C LYS A 130 -21.34 -17.44 9.53
N GLN A 131 -22.30 -17.92 8.75
CA GLN A 131 -22.04 -18.78 7.59
C GLN A 131 -21.32 -18.04 6.49
N SER A 132 -21.75 -16.81 6.13
CA SER A 132 -21.08 -15.98 5.14
C SER A 132 -19.64 -15.69 5.52
N ILE A 133 -19.39 -15.31 6.78
CA ILE A 133 -18.02 -15.06 7.29
C ILE A 133 -17.22 -16.36 7.31
N ALA A 134 -17.78 -17.47 7.75
CA ALA A 134 -17.07 -18.75 7.81
C ALA A 134 -16.65 -19.22 6.41
N GLY A 135 -17.47 -19.02 5.39
CA GLY A 135 -17.14 -19.30 3.98
C GLY A 135 -15.99 -18.45 3.45
N ALA A 136 -15.87 -17.19 3.90
CA ALA A 136 -14.84 -16.25 3.50
C ALA A 136 -13.46 -16.50 4.14
N VAL A 137 -13.44 -17.07 5.37
CA VAL A 137 -12.22 -17.24 6.17
C VAL A 137 -11.08 -17.98 5.46
N PRO A 138 -11.28 -19.09 4.74
CA PRO A 138 -10.19 -19.79 4.08
C PRO A 138 -9.46 -18.92 3.05
N GLY A 139 -10.19 -18.18 2.21
CA GLY A 139 -9.64 -17.26 1.21
C GLY A 139 -8.86 -16.12 1.85
N ILE A 140 -9.43 -15.50 2.88
CA ILE A 140 -8.78 -14.42 3.65
C ILE A 140 -7.49 -14.93 4.31
N ARG A 141 -7.53 -16.10 4.93
CA ARG A 141 -6.34 -16.72 5.56
C ARG A 141 -5.24 -16.97 4.55
N SER A 142 -5.58 -17.57 3.39
CA SER A 142 -4.61 -17.80 2.32
C SER A 142 -3.93 -16.50 1.86
N TYR A 143 -4.69 -15.43 1.68
CA TYR A 143 -4.17 -14.12 1.33
C TYR A 143 -3.23 -13.56 2.40
N LEU A 144 -3.61 -13.62 3.67
CA LEU A 144 -2.76 -13.19 4.79
C LEU A 144 -1.47 -14.01 4.90
N ASP A 145 -1.51 -15.31 4.63
CA ASP A 145 -0.32 -16.16 4.65
C ASP A 145 0.64 -15.79 3.51
N GLU A 146 0.15 -15.42 2.32
CA GLU A 146 1.00 -14.89 1.24
C GLU A 146 1.63 -13.54 1.63
N LEU A 147 0.88 -12.61 2.22
CA LEU A 147 1.44 -11.35 2.71
C LEU A 147 2.53 -11.56 3.78
N ARG A 148 2.35 -12.53 4.68
CA ARG A 148 3.37 -12.91 5.69
C ARG A 148 4.64 -13.45 5.07
N LYS A 149 4.56 -14.23 3.99
CA LYS A 149 5.74 -14.70 3.26
C LYS A 149 6.54 -13.54 2.69
N ILE A 150 5.86 -12.57 2.07
CA ILE A 150 6.48 -11.37 1.50
C ILE A 150 7.15 -10.53 2.60
N ASP A 151 6.49 -10.32 3.74
CA ASP A 151 7.05 -9.62 4.89
C ASP A 151 8.30 -10.35 5.45
N GLY A 152 8.24 -11.68 5.51
CA GLY A 152 9.36 -12.52 5.91
C GLY A 152 10.58 -12.36 5.00
N ILE A 153 10.39 -12.32 3.69
CA ILE A 153 11.46 -12.09 2.70
C ILE A 153 12.06 -10.69 2.89
N LYS A 154 11.23 -9.66 3.00
CA LYS A 154 11.68 -8.27 3.23
C LYS A 154 12.46 -8.14 4.54
N LYS A 155 11.99 -8.76 5.61
CA LYS A 155 12.69 -8.77 6.91
C LYS A 155 14.06 -9.44 6.84
N LEU A 156 14.18 -10.56 6.12
CA LEU A 156 15.45 -11.26 5.93
C LEU A 156 16.44 -10.41 5.11
N GLN A 157 15.99 -9.81 4.02
CA GLN A 157 16.80 -8.91 3.19
C GLN A 157 17.27 -7.69 4.00
N ASN A 158 16.36 -7.04 4.71
CA ASN A 158 16.68 -5.90 5.56
C ASN A 158 17.63 -6.28 6.71
N LYS A 159 17.47 -7.46 7.33
CA LYS A 159 18.35 -7.93 8.40
C LYS A 159 19.78 -8.13 7.91
N LYS A 160 19.96 -8.71 6.71
CA LYS A 160 21.28 -8.90 6.10
C LYS A 160 21.93 -7.54 5.78
N ALA A 161 21.22 -6.66 5.08
CA ALA A 161 21.70 -5.33 4.75
C ALA A 161 22.01 -4.50 6.01
N MET A 162 21.18 -4.60 7.06
CA MET A 162 21.42 -3.91 8.33
C MET A 162 22.61 -4.48 9.10
N GLY A 163 22.90 -5.78 8.98
CA GLY A 163 24.11 -6.39 9.56
C GLY A 163 25.38 -5.80 8.93
N GLU A 164 25.45 -5.80 7.61
CA GLU A 164 26.57 -5.22 6.84
C GLU A 164 26.76 -3.73 7.14
N VAL A 165 25.66 -2.98 7.22
CA VAL A 165 25.66 -1.55 7.58
C VAL A 165 26.18 -1.33 9.01
N SER A 166 25.84 -2.22 9.96
CA SER A 166 26.29 -2.08 11.35
C SER A 166 27.79 -2.27 11.50
N GLU A 167 28.35 -3.27 10.83
CA GLU A 167 29.81 -3.51 10.83
C GLU A 167 30.56 -2.35 10.16
N LEU A 168 30.04 -1.87 9.02
CA LEU A 168 30.62 -0.74 8.31
C LEU A 168 30.55 0.56 9.13
N ALA A 169 29.41 0.80 9.79
CA ALA A 169 29.24 1.96 10.68
C ALA A 169 30.24 1.94 11.84
N GLN A 170 30.48 0.77 12.44
CA GLN A 170 31.44 0.63 13.50
C GLN A 170 32.86 1.00 12.99
N LYS A 171 33.28 0.47 11.86
CA LYS A 171 34.55 0.79 11.23
C LYS A 171 34.70 2.28 10.95
N LEU A 172 33.71 2.90 10.32
CA LEU A 172 33.72 4.35 10.03
C LEU A 172 33.77 5.20 11.30
N ASN A 173 33.08 4.78 12.36
CA ASN A 173 33.09 5.46 13.65
C ASN A 173 34.50 5.48 14.28
N GLU A 174 35.23 4.38 14.14
CA GLU A 174 36.62 4.26 14.60
C GLU A 174 37.57 5.14 13.74
N ASP A 175 37.44 4.99 12.40
CA ASP A 175 38.32 5.69 11.44
C ASP A 175 38.10 7.22 11.42
N MET A 176 36.89 7.71 11.72
CA MET A 176 36.60 9.14 11.87
C MET A 176 36.66 9.66 13.31
N HIS A 177 37.02 8.83 14.28
CA HIS A 177 37.03 9.21 15.72
C HIS A 177 35.71 9.82 16.19
N CYS A 178 34.59 9.22 15.78
CA CYS A 178 33.24 9.76 15.96
C CYS A 178 32.83 9.93 17.42
N SER A 179 32.26 11.09 17.75
CA SER A 179 31.52 11.27 19.01
C SER A 179 30.22 10.45 19.00
N ALA A 180 29.58 10.24 20.17
CA ALA A 180 28.33 9.49 20.26
C ALA A 180 27.20 10.03 19.32
N VAL A 181 27.13 11.37 19.17
CA VAL A 181 26.18 12.00 18.24
C VAL A 181 26.52 11.67 16.79
N MET A 182 27.77 11.74 16.40
CA MET A 182 28.25 11.41 15.06
C MET A 182 28.02 9.92 14.76
N GLN A 183 28.26 9.01 15.70
CA GLN A 183 28.01 7.58 15.56
C GLN A 183 26.53 7.30 15.20
N THR A 184 25.60 7.97 15.90
CA THR A 184 24.18 7.87 15.61
C THR A 184 23.87 8.38 14.19
N ALA A 185 24.46 9.50 13.80
CA ALA A 185 24.25 10.09 12.48
C ALA A 185 24.87 9.25 11.34
N VAL A 186 26.07 8.68 11.52
CA VAL A 186 26.67 7.73 10.56
C VAL A 186 25.74 6.55 10.30
N MET A 187 25.19 5.96 11.36
CA MET A 187 24.24 4.87 11.25
C MET A 187 22.95 5.28 10.48
N GLN A 188 22.44 6.49 10.75
CA GLN A 188 21.27 7.01 10.04
C GLN A 188 21.55 7.27 8.56
N HIS A 189 22.70 7.86 8.23
CA HIS A 189 23.13 8.13 6.86
C HIS A 189 23.26 6.83 6.05
N LEU A 190 23.91 5.81 6.61
CA LEU A 190 24.05 4.51 5.95
C LEU A 190 22.72 3.81 5.76
N LYS A 191 21.82 3.84 6.77
CA LYS A 191 20.46 3.31 6.63
C LYS A 191 19.69 4.03 5.53
N TYR A 192 19.77 5.35 5.46
CA TYR A 192 19.17 6.12 4.40
C TYR A 192 19.72 5.73 3.03
N ALA A 193 21.03 5.60 2.89
CA ALA A 193 21.68 5.23 1.64
C ALA A 193 21.21 3.85 1.13
N VAL A 194 21.09 2.86 2.03
CA VAL A 194 20.53 1.53 1.70
C VAL A 194 19.10 1.64 1.20
N LEU A 195 18.26 2.42 1.87
CA LEU A 195 16.84 2.57 1.50
C LEU A 195 16.66 3.37 0.21
N ALA A 196 17.54 4.34 -0.04
CA ALA A 196 17.52 5.18 -1.23
C ALA A 196 18.25 4.54 -2.44
N GLY A 197 18.91 3.38 -2.25
CA GLY A 197 19.67 2.72 -3.32
C GLY A 197 20.94 3.49 -3.74
N ILE A 198 21.51 4.28 -2.83
CA ILE A 198 22.74 5.03 -3.07
C ILE A 198 23.93 4.10 -2.93
N ASP A 199 24.91 4.20 -3.83
CA ASP A 199 26.19 3.46 -3.75
C ASP A 199 27.11 4.05 -2.66
N TYR A 200 26.75 3.80 -1.42
CA TYR A 200 27.55 4.24 -0.26
C TYR A 200 28.88 3.52 -0.14
N GLN A 201 29.00 2.31 -0.68
CA GLN A 201 30.24 1.53 -0.66
C GLN A 201 31.27 2.17 -1.56
N GLY A 202 30.89 2.51 -2.79
CA GLY A 202 31.78 3.24 -3.71
C GLY A 202 32.25 4.57 -3.15
N ILE A 203 31.35 5.35 -2.52
CA ILE A 203 31.70 6.62 -1.87
C ILE A 203 32.75 6.43 -0.77
N ILE A 204 32.58 5.41 0.09
CA ILE A 204 33.51 5.11 1.17
C ILE A 204 34.87 4.64 0.62
N GLU A 205 34.87 3.79 -0.40
CA GLU A 205 36.11 3.34 -1.06
C GLU A 205 36.88 4.53 -1.66
N GLU A 206 36.20 5.46 -2.31
CA GLU A 206 36.82 6.69 -2.83
C GLU A 206 37.47 7.50 -1.72
N MET A 207 36.82 7.62 -0.55
CA MET A 207 37.38 8.34 0.60
C MET A 207 38.67 7.68 1.17
N TYR A 208 38.72 6.34 1.18
CA TYR A 208 39.94 5.61 1.54
C TYR A 208 41.06 5.79 0.49
N GLN A 209 40.71 5.72 -0.80
CA GLN A 209 41.65 5.90 -1.91
C GLN A 209 42.22 7.33 -1.94
N ALA A 210 41.42 8.32 -1.61
CA ALA A 210 41.83 9.72 -1.50
C ALA A 210 42.68 10.01 -0.25
N GLY A 211 42.82 9.03 0.66
CA GLY A 211 43.56 9.21 1.93
C GLY A 211 42.81 10.08 2.96
N GLU A 212 41.50 10.27 2.77
CA GLU A 212 40.63 10.98 3.71
C GLU A 212 40.31 10.13 4.94
N LEU A 213 40.34 8.81 4.78
CA LEU A 213 40.18 7.80 5.82
C LEU A 213 41.41 6.88 5.88
N PRO A 214 41.82 6.40 7.07
CA PRO A 214 41.36 6.82 8.39
C PRO A 214 41.87 8.23 8.76
N CYS A 215 41.08 8.97 9.55
CA CYS A 215 41.45 10.30 10.03
C CYS A 215 42.51 10.25 11.14
N LYS A 216 43.35 11.28 11.21
CA LYS A 216 44.46 11.33 12.22
C LYS A 216 43.99 11.72 13.61
N ASP A 217 42.93 12.52 13.67
CA ASP A 217 42.42 13.05 14.94
C ASP A 217 40.92 13.40 14.83
N LYS A 218 40.27 13.76 15.95
CA LYS A 218 38.86 14.13 16.04
C LYS A 218 38.48 15.34 15.20
N ARG A 219 39.41 16.29 14.95
CA ARG A 219 39.13 17.49 14.16
C ARG A 219 39.02 17.14 12.69
N GLU A 220 39.93 16.31 12.20
CA GLU A 220 39.88 15.75 10.85
C GLU A 220 38.64 14.86 10.68
N GLY A 221 38.34 14.01 11.67
CA GLY A 221 37.18 13.16 11.69
C GLY A 221 35.86 13.92 11.56
N LYS A 222 35.72 15.06 12.24
CA LYS A 222 34.54 15.91 12.12
C LYS A 222 34.35 16.43 10.69
N ARG A 223 35.43 16.91 10.06
CA ARG A 223 35.41 17.40 8.67
C ARG A 223 35.07 16.27 7.70
N CYS A 224 35.69 15.12 7.89
CA CYS A 224 35.44 13.93 7.09
C CYS A 224 33.97 13.44 7.20
N PHE A 225 33.41 13.47 8.41
CA PHE A 225 31.98 13.15 8.64
C PHE A 225 31.03 14.13 7.92
N GLU A 226 31.34 15.43 7.93
CA GLU A 226 30.53 16.43 7.21
C GLU A 226 30.60 16.22 5.70
N GLU A 227 31.77 15.83 5.16
CA GLU A 227 31.98 15.50 3.76
C GLU A 227 31.21 14.22 3.36
N PHE A 228 31.33 13.18 4.20
CA PHE A 228 30.60 11.94 4.00
C PHE A 228 29.08 12.18 3.93
N GLY A 229 28.53 12.98 4.85
CA GLY A 229 27.12 13.36 4.81
C GLY A 229 26.72 14.08 3.52
N ARG A 230 27.57 14.99 3.01
CA ARG A 230 27.31 15.70 1.74
C ARG A 230 27.37 14.82 0.50
N LYS A 231 28.20 13.79 0.50
CA LYS A 231 28.30 12.85 -0.62
C LYS A 231 27.11 11.88 -0.66
N LEU A 232 26.42 11.66 0.48
CA LEU A 232 25.26 10.76 0.59
C LEU A 232 23.90 11.47 0.42
N LEU A 233 23.83 12.77 0.56
CA LEU A 233 22.60 13.57 0.46
C LEU A 233 22.63 14.47 -0.77
#